data_9efeb76c1b53a99907c9b46b7d2a897d
#
_entry.id   9efeb76c1b53a99907c9b46b7d2a897d
#
_cell.length_a   1.000
_cell.length_b   1.000
_cell.length_c   1.000
_cell.angle_alpha   90.00
_cell.angle_beta   90.00
_cell.angle_gamma   90.00
#
_symmetry.space_group_name_H-M   'P 1'
#
loop_
_entity.id
_entity.type
_entity.pdbx_description
1 polymer ?
#
loop_
_entity_poly.entity_id
_entity_poly.type
_entity_poly.pdbx_seq_one_letter_code
_entity_poly.pdbx_strand_id
1 'polypeptide(L)'
;VNNFQENSNASSSGLDRGENHDVTELHAAVLREKPDPVEGFEPVNLWMVAGIAGLLFWGGAYLTQYSGRFEAMEFSEFPHGIPAPVATVAADPLAAVKRDGMIAYNAVCALCHGEDGAGKAGVAPLLAGSDWVNADGPNRLLRIVRHGLKGTVKVNKDVTWNPANDASIVMGSQWEAIGGTNEKLAAVLTYVRSSWGNTGAAVTPQMVADGLASVKDRSAEANWTQEELLQVPAGGAGAPAVAVAATPDQLKAQLQALPAEQRQAILKELSK
;
A
#
# COMPACT_ATOMS: atom_id res chain seq x y z
N VAL A 1 -28.19 70.16 -27.92
CA VAL A 1 -27.36 71.07 -28.72
C VAL A 1 -26.00 70.39 -28.88
N ASN A 2 -25.78 69.77 -29.95
CA ASN A 2 -24.70 69.93 -30.92
C ASN A 2 -24.67 68.75 -31.89
N ASN A 3 -25.15 69.03 -33.07
CA ASN A 3 -24.79 68.33 -34.30
C ASN A 3 -23.28 68.31 -34.47
N PHE A 4 -22.70 67.17 -34.68
CA PHE A 4 -21.48 67.03 -35.45
C PHE A 4 -21.75 66.10 -36.62
N GLN A 5 -22.11 66.76 -37.68
CA GLN A 5 -22.16 66.23 -39.04
C GLN A 5 -20.74 66.42 -39.60
N GLU A 6 -19.98 65.38 -39.56
CA GLU A 6 -18.70 65.39 -40.26
C GLU A 6 -18.83 64.65 -41.59
N ASN A 7 -18.98 65.49 -42.58
CA ASN A 7 -18.99 65.17 -43.97
C ASN A 7 -17.55 64.99 -44.42
N SER A 8 -17.08 63.79 -44.50
CA SER A 8 -15.77 63.52 -45.15
C SER A 8 -16.03 62.75 -46.44
N ASN A 9 -16.22 63.54 -47.51
CA ASN A 9 -15.92 63.06 -48.84
C ASN A 9 -14.46 62.78 -48.99
N ALA A 10 -14.06 61.57 -48.82
CA ALA A 10 -12.77 61.05 -49.24
C ALA A 10 -13.04 59.92 -50.25
N SER A 11 -12.82 60.32 -51.50
CA SER A 11 -12.64 59.40 -52.62
C SER A 11 -11.46 58.48 -52.32
N SER A 12 -11.70 57.31 -51.78
CA SER A 12 -10.71 56.22 -51.71
C SER A 12 -11.08 55.18 -52.77
N SER A 13 -10.05 54.84 -53.57
CA SER A 13 -10.10 53.84 -54.59
C SER A 13 -10.85 52.58 -54.16
N GLY A 14 -11.67 52.08 -55.05
CA GLY A 14 -12.65 50.96 -54.80
C GLY A 14 -12.05 49.58 -54.44
N LEU A 15 -10.87 49.54 -53.85
CA LEU A 15 -10.25 48.31 -53.36
C LEU A 15 -10.30 48.16 -51.83
N ASP A 16 -10.55 49.29 -51.12
CA ASP A 16 -10.48 49.22 -49.63
C ASP A 16 -11.88 49.16 -48.96
N ARG A 17 -12.93 49.09 -49.75
CA ARG A 17 -14.31 49.06 -49.24
C ARG A 17 -14.91 47.67 -49.13
N GLY A 18 -14.12 46.64 -49.54
CA GLY A 18 -14.56 45.28 -49.61
C GLY A 18 -14.11 44.37 -48.47
N GLU A 19 -13.03 44.71 -47.75
CA GLU A 19 -12.40 43.69 -46.88
C GLU A 19 -12.78 43.76 -45.42
N ASN A 20 -13.28 44.86 -44.89
CA ASN A 20 -13.55 44.93 -43.45
C ASN A 20 -15.06 45.03 -43.09
N HIS A 21 -15.92 45.35 -44.04
CA HIS A 21 -17.35 45.44 -43.73
C HIS A 21 -18.09 44.13 -44.03
N ASP A 22 -17.58 43.31 -44.89
CA ASP A 22 -18.33 42.21 -45.46
C ASP A 22 -18.02 40.85 -44.91
N VAL A 23 -16.89 40.64 -44.22
CA VAL A 23 -16.51 39.26 -43.84
C VAL A 23 -17.39 38.76 -42.75
N THR A 24 -17.68 39.54 -41.74
CA THR A 24 -18.56 39.13 -40.63
C THR A 24 -20.06 39.09 -41.04
N GLU A 25 -20.52 40.08 -41.88
CA GLU A 25 -21.86 40.05 -42.40
C GLU A 25 -22.07 38.98 -43.45
N LEU A 26 -21.07 38.73 -44.32
CA LEU A 26 -21.07 37.65 -45.29
C LEU A 26 -21.07 36.28 -44.61
N HIS A 27 -20.25 36.10 -43.58
CA HIS A 27 -20.24 34.86 -42.79
C HIS A 27 -21.54 34.63 -42.09
N ALA A 28 -22.14 35.66 -41.45
CA ALA A 28 -23.44 35.49 -40.79
C ALA A 28 -24.56 35.16 -41.80
N ALA A 29 -24.52 35.75 -43.02
CA ALA A 29 -25.51 35.48 -44.06
C ALA A 29 -25.32 34.14 -44.75
N VAL A 30 -24.07 33.73 -45.04
CA VAL A 30 -23.76 32.49 -45.79
C VAL A 30 -23.78 31.28 -44.85
N LEU A 31 -23.22 31.40 -43.65
CA LEU A 31 -23.09 30.29 -42.70
C LEU A 31 -24.26 30.19 -41.70
N ARG A 32 -25.20 31.16 -41.73
CA ARG A 32 -26.27 31.26 -40.76
C ARG A 32 -25.77 31.23 -39.32
N GLU A 33 -24.61 31.81 -39.10
CA GLU A 33 -24.03 31.92 -37.77
C GLU A 33 -24.92 32.80 -36.91
N LYS A 34 -25.23 32.30 -35.72
CA LYS A 34 -25.89 33.10 -34.71
C LYS A 34 -24.92 34.16 -34.20
N PRO A 35 -25.39 35.37 -33.90
CA PRO A 35 -24.52 36.38 -33.30
C PRO A 35 -23.83 35.80 -32.07
N ASP A 36 -22.56 36.14 -31.90
CA ASP A 36 -21.80 35.71 -30.74
C ASP A 36 -22.56 35.99 -29.47
N PRO A 37 -22.62 35.04 -28.53
CA PRO A 37 -23.30 35.24 -27.28
C PRO A 37 -22.68 36.41 -26.53
N VAL A 38 -23.45 37.48 -26.38
CA VAL A 38 -23.04 38.64 -25.57
C VAL A 38 -23.10 38.21 -24.12
N GLU A 39 -21.95 38.23 -23.46
CA GLU A 39 -21.88 38.01 -22.01
C GLU A 39 -22.59 39.18 -21.30
N GLY A 40 -23.87 38.99 -21.03
CA GLY A 40 -24.66 39.91 -20.24
C GLY A 40 -24.50 39.62 -18.75
N PHE A 41 -24.44 40.67 -17.94
CA PHE A 41 -24.61 40.55 -16.49
C PHE A 41 -26.06 40.22 -16.14
N GLU A 42 -26.54 39.07 -16.58
CA GLU A 42 -27.83 38.63 -16.14
C GLU A 42 -27.74 38.09 -14.70
N PRO A 43 -28.64 38.49 -13.82
CA PRO A 43 -28.65 38.00 -12.44
C PRO A 43 -28.84 36.48 -12.46
N VAL A 44 -27.96 35.77 -11.78
CA VAL A 44 -28.00 34.31 -11.68
C VAL A 44 -29.38 33.90 -11.16
N ASN A 45 -30.01 32.96 -11.81
CA ASN A 45 -31.33 32.49 -11.40
C ASN A 45 -31.31 31.99 -9.96
N LEU A 46 -32.17 32.57 -9.10
CA LEU A 46 -32.20 32.25 -7.67
C LEU A 46 -32.39 30.75 -7.39
N TRP A 47 -33.14 30.04 -8.24
CA TRP A 47 -33.32 28.59 -8.14
C TRP A 47 -32.03 27.81 -8.39
N MET A 48 -31.17 28.30 -9.28
CA MET A 48 -29.86 27.67 -9.51
C MET A 48 -28.93 27.84 -8.30
N VAL A 49 -28.93 29.04 -7.70
CA VAL A 49 -28.16 29.27 -6.45
C VAL A 49 -28.69 28.40 -5.32
N ALA A 50 -30.02 28.32 -5.17
CA ALA A 50 -30.61 27.44 -4.15
C ALA A 50 -30.29 25.95 -4.40
N GLY A 51 -30.29 25.52 -5.66
CA GLY A 51 -29.94 24.15 -6.04
C GLY A 51 -28.48 23.81 -5.72
N ILE A 52 -27.55 24.72 -6.07
CA ILE A 52 -26.12 24.54 -5.77
C ILE A 52 -25.91 24.54 -4.25
N ALA A 53 -26.50 25.48 -3.51
CA ALA A 53 -26.41 25.52 -2.06
C ALA A 53 -26.95 24.24 -1.41
N GLY A 54 -28.09 23.73 -1.91
CA GLY A 54 -28.67 22.46 -1.47
C GLY A 54 -27.74 21.26 -1.73
N LEU A 55 -27.11 21.19 -2.90
CA LEU A 55 -26.15 20.14 -3.24
C LEU A 55 -24.90 20.20 -2.36
N LEU A 56 -24.37 21.40 -2.13
CA LEU A 56 -23.20 21.59 -1.25
C LEU A 56 -23.53 21.20 0.19
N PHE A 57 -24.69 21.62 0.69
CA PHE A 57 -25.17 21.25 2.01
C PHE A 57 -25.35 19.74 2.16
N TRP A 58 -26.02 19.11 1.18
CA TRP A 58 -26.22 17.67 1.17
C TRP A 58 -24.90 16.92 1.06
N GLY A 59 -24.00 17.36 0.18
CA GLY A 59 -22.66 16.77 0.03
C GLY A 59 -21.83 16.88 1.31
N GLY A 60 -21.88 18.02 1.97
CA GLY A 60 -21.23 18.21 3.27
C GLY A 60 -21.80 17.29 4.36
N ALA A 61 -23.13 17.20 4.45
CA ALA A 61 -23.79 16.28 5.37
C ALA A 61 -23.47 14.82 5.06
N TYR A 62 -23.45 14.45 3.78
CA TYR A 62 -23.06 13.12 3.34
C TYR A 62 -21.62 12.79 3.74
N LEU A 63 -20.68 13.68 3.46
CA LEU A 63 -19.27 13.49 3.83
C LEU A 63 -19.07 13.38 5.34
N THR A 64 -19.79 14.17 6.15
CA THR A 64 -19.69 14.05 7.61
C THR A 64 -20.29 12.74 8.13
N GLN A 65 -21.32 12.22 7.48
CA GLN A 65 -22.00 11.00 7.89
C GLN A 65 -21.26 9.74 7.45
N TYR A 66 -20.65 9.78 6.27
CA TYR A 66 -20.07 8.61 5.60
C TYR A 66 -18.55 8.75 5.32
N SER A 67 -17.91 9.78 5.86
CA SER A 67 -16.45 9.86 5.77
C SER A 67 -15.82 8.74 6.60
N GLY A 68 -15.07 7.85 5.98
CA GLY A 68 -14.25 6.83 6.66
C GLY A 68 -13.04 7.42 7.36
N ARG A 69 -13.23 8.45 8.23
CA ARG A 69 -12.19 9.18 8.96
C ARG A 69 -11.04 9.73 8.10
N PHE A 70 -11.19 9.75 6.78
CA PHE A 70 -10.14 10.11 5.81
C PHE A 70 -8.85 9.30 5.94
N GLU A 71 -8.89 8.13 6.56
CA GLU A 71 -7.78 7.20 6.56
C GLU A 71 -7.72 6.52 5.18
N ALA A 72 -6.57 6.61 4.50
CA ALA A 72 -6.39 6.20 3.10
C ALA A 72 -6.67 4.70 2.84
N MET A 73 -6.77 3.89 3.90
CA MET A 73 -6.90 2.44 3.83
C MET A 73 -8.13 1.90 4.56
N GLU A 74 -8.98 2.76 5.11
CA GLU A 74 -10.18 2.34 5.84
C GLU A 74 -11.43 2.95 5.20
N PHE A 75 -12.16 2.13 4.45
CA PHE A 75 -13.49 2.48 3.95
C PHE A 75 -14.54 1.92 4.93
N SER A 76 -15.15 2.81 5.71
CA SER A 76 -16.25 2.44 6.59
C SER A 76 -17.58 2.73 5.94
N GLU A 77 -18.35 1.70 5.64
CA GLU A 77 -19.73 1.83 5.12
C GLU A 77 -20.74 2.14 6.23
N PHE A 78 -20.30 2.18 7.50
CA PHE A 78 -21.21 2.40 8.62
C PHE A 78 -21.32 3.87 8.96
N PRO A 79 -22.56 4.43 9.11
CA PRO A 79 -22.78 5.78 9.59
C PRO A 79 -22.16 6.00 10.98
N HIS A 80 -21.63 7.20 11.21
CA HIS A 80 -21.15 7.59 12.54
C HIS A 80 -22.27 7.41 13.58
N GLY A 81 -22.00 6.66 14.64
CA GLY A 81 -22.96 6.41 15.72
C GLY A 81 -23.62 5.03 15.72
N ILE A 82 -23.50 4.26 14.65
CA ILE A 82 -23.70 2.83 14.73
C ILE A 82 -22.36 2.22 15.10
N PRO A 83 -22.17 1.67 16.31
CA PRO A 83 -20.94 0.93 16.57
C PRO A 83 -20.87 -0.12 15.47
N ALA A 84 -19.78 -0.13 14.70
CA ALA A 84 -19.47 -1.29 13.89
C ALA A 84 -19.74 -2.51 14.78
N PRO A 85 -20.43 -3.56 14.29
CA PRO A 85 -20.63 -4.74 15.10
C PRO A 85 -19.24 -5.09 15.66
N VAL A 86 -19.08 -4.83 16.95
CA VAL A 86 -17.86 -5.18 17.64
C VAL A 86 -17.83 -6.68 17.48
N ALA A 87 -17.05 -7.12 16.52
CA ALA A 87 -16.63 -8.49 16.51
C ALA A 87 -15.95 -8.68 17.87
N THR A 88 -16.71 -9.20 18.82
CA THR A 88 -16.25 -9.62 20.16
C THR A 88 -15.35 -10.85 20.06
N VAL A 89 -14.75 -11.04 18.91
CA VAL A 89 -13.55 -11.81 18.75
C VAL A 89 -12.46 -10.87 19.23
N ALA A 90 -11.88 -11.15 20.38
CA ALA A 90 -10.65 -10.50 20.81
C ALA A 90 -9.77 -10.36 19.58
N ALA A 91 -9.53 -9.12 19.15
CA ALA A 91 -8.85 -8.85 17.87
C ALA A 91 -7.54 -9.63 17.93
N ASP A 92 -7.45 -10.70 17.14
CA ASP A 92 -6.22 -11.49 17.08
C ASP A 92 -5.11 -10.54 16.66
N PRO A 93 -4.17 -10.19 17.55
CA PRO A 93 -3.11 -9.26 17.21
C PRO A 93 -2.31 -9.74 16.01
N LEU A 94 -2.30 -11.06 15.76
CA LEU A 94 -1.68 -11.64 14.59
C LEU A 94 -2.46 -11.33 13.31
N ALA A 95 -3.80 -11.23 13.37
CA ALA A 95 -4.62 -10.86 12.22
C ALA A 95 -4.33 -9.44 11.74
N ALA A 96 -4.12 -8.48 12.66
CA ALA A 96 -3.70 -7.12 12.32
C ALA A 96 -2.33 -7.10 11.64
N VAL A 97 -1.34 -7.79 12.21
CA VAL A 97 0.01 -7.90 11.63
C VAL A 97 -0.03 -8.54 10.24
N LYS A 98 -0.82 -9.59 10.05
CA LYS A 98 -0.99 -10.25 8.73
C LYS A 98 -1.62 -9.32 7.70
N ARG A 99 -2.62 -8.53 8.09
CA ARG A 99 -3.26 -7.55 7.21
C ARG A 99 -2.26 -6.49 6.75
N ASP A 100 -1.49 -5.93 7.68
CA ASP A 100 -0.47 -4.92 7.37
C ASP A 100 0.64 -5.52 6.49
N GLY A 101 1.02 -6.77 6.75
CA GLY A 101 1.94 -7.54 5.91
C GLY A 101 1.42 -7.78 4.50
N MET A 102 0.12 -8.12 4.35
CA MET A 102 -0.54 -8.31 3.06
C MET A 102 -0.54 -7.01 2.24
N ILE A 103 -0.85 -5.89 2.88
CA ILE A 103 -0.85 -4.58 2.22
C ILE A 103 0.55 -4.25 1.68
N ALA A 104 1.59 -4.39 2.51
CA ALA A 104 2.96 -4.13 2.11
C ALA A 104 3.45 -5.13 1.04
N TYR A 105 3.08 -6.40 1.13
CA TYR A 105 3.37 -7.42 0.12
C TYR A 105 2.77 -7.06 -1.24
N ASN A 106 1.49 -6.73 -1.29
CA ASN A 106 0.81 -6.38 -2.52
C ASN A 106 1.36 -5.11 -3.16
N ALA A 107 1.81 -4.16 -2.35
CA ALA A 107 2.40 -2.92 -2.85
C ALA A 107 3.79 -3.11 -3.46
N VAL A 108 4.60 -4.05 -2.97
CA VAL A 108 6.02 -4.16 -3.31
C VAL A 108 6.38 -5.51 -3.93
N CYS A 109 5.95 -6.61 -3.33
CA CYS A 109 6.44 -7.94 -3.64
C CYS A 109 5.62 -8.64 -4.73
N ALA A 110 4.31 -8.42 -4.76
CA ALA A 110 3.38 -9.11 -5.65
C ALA A 110 3.66 -8.86 -7.14
N LEU A 111 4.27 -7.72 -7.49
CA LEU A 111 4.65 -7.40 -8.87
C LEU A 111 5.53 -8.50 -9.50
N CYS A 112 6.43 -9.06 -8.71
CA CYS A 112 7.36 -10.11 -9.15
C CYS A 112 6.94 -11.50 -8.69
N HIS A 113 6.47 -11.64 -7.43
CA HIS A 113 6.15 -12.93 -6.83
C HIS A 113 4.71 -13.40 -7.02
N GLY A 114 3.84 -12.54 -7.62
CA GLY A 114 2.41 -12.81 -7.77
C GLY A 114 1.63 -12.57 -6.46
N GLU A 115 0.34 -12.29 -6.57
CA GLU A 115 -0.56 -12.14 -5.42
C GLU A 115 -0.77 -13.47 -4.69
N ASP A 116 -0.67 -14.57 -5.45
CA ASP A 116 -0.79 -15.95 -4.99
C ASP A 116 0.55 -16.57 -4.51
N GLY A 117 1.64 -15.82 -4.58
CA GLY A 117 2.98 -16.29 -4.23
C GLY A 117 3.53 -17.37 -5.18
N ALA A 118 2.92 -17.58 -6.36
CA ALA A 118 3.36 -18.57 -7.32
C ALA A 118 4.66 -18.19 -8.05
N GLY A 119 5.09 -16.93 -7.92
CA GLY A 119 6.25 -16.42 -8.63
C GLY A 119 5.98 -16.13 -10.09
N LYS A 120 7.04 -15.76 -10.81
CA LYS A 120 6.99 -15.47 -12.24
C LYS A 120 8.20 -16.08 -12.92
N ALA A 121 7.97 -16.98 -13.86
CA ALA A 121 9.04 -17.68 -14.56
C ALA A 121 10.06 -16.69 -15.16
N GLY A 122 11.36 -16.95 -14.91
CA GLY A 122 12.45 -16.10 -15.36
C GLY A 122 12.62 -14.75 -14.62
N VAL A 123 11.73 -14.42 -13.68
CA VAL A 123 11.78 -13.15 -12.92
C VAL A 123 11.96 -13.40 -11.43
N ALA A 124 11.02 -14.10 -10.81
CA ALA A 124 11.04 -14.31 -9.37
C ALA A 124 10.58 -15.73 -9.00
N PRO A 125 11.17 -16.34 -7.97
CA PRO A 125 10.79 -17.66 -7.52
C PRO A 125 9.43 -17.66 -6.85
N LEU A 126 8.81 -18.84 -6.78
CA LEU A 126 7.61 -19.06 -5.97
C LEU A 126 7.96 -18.89 -4.47
N LEU A 127 6.99 -18.39 -3.72
CA LEU A 127 7.02 -18.29 -2.27
C LEU A 127 6.08 -19.33 -1.64
N ALA A 128 5.01 -19.69 -2.34
CA ALA A 128 4.09 -20.75 -1.95
C ALA A 128 4.79 -22.11 -1.95
N GLY A 129 4.85 -22.79 -0.83
CA GLY A 129 5.53 -24.09 -0.71
C GLY A 129 7.07 -24.03 -0.85
N SER A 130 7.67 -22.87 -0.67
CA SER A 130 9.14 -22.71 -0.65
C SER A 130 9.75 -23.26 0.63
N ASP A 131 10.81 -24.06 0.52
CA ASP A 131 11.57 -24.57 1.69
C ASP A 131 12.21 -23.44 2.49
N TRP A 132 12.55 -22.32 1.81
CA TRP A 132 13.09 -21.13 2.46
C TRP A 132 12.07 -20.39 3.30
N VAL A 133 10.83 -20.32 2.80
CA VAL A 133 9.69 -19.65 3.50
C VAL A 133 9.22 -20.50 4.68
N ASN A 134 9.21 -21.83 4.52
CA ASN A 134 8.76 -22.76 5.54
C ASN A 134 9.88 -23.21 6.50
N ALA A 135 11.09 -22.67 6.38
CA ALA A 135 12.18 -22.95 7.30
C ALA A 135 11.83 -22.59 8.75
N ASP A 136 12.53 -23.21 9.72
CA ASP A 136 12.26 -23.04 11.15
C ASP A 136 12.25 -21.59 11.65
N GLY A 137 12.98 -20.71 10.97
CA GLY A 137 13.01 -19.29 11.33
C GLY A 137 13.22 -18.35 10.14
N PRO A 138 13.08 -17.04 10.36
CA PRO A 138 13.08 -16.04 9.29
C PRO A 138 14.48 -15.55 8.89
N ASN A 139 15.56 -15.98 9.55
CA ASN A 139 16.90 -15.38 9.45
C ASN A 139 17.41 -15.23 8.02
N ARG A 140 17.17 -16.21 7.17
CA ARG A 140 17.58 -16.17 5.76
C ARG A 140 16.72 -15.19 4.97
N LEU A 141 15.40 -15.21 5.20
CA LEU A 141 14.46 -14.31 4.54
C LEU A 141 14.71 -12.84 4.90
N LEU A 142 15.02 -12.55 6.18
CA LEU A 142 15.39 -11.21 6.63
C LEU A 142 16.54 -10.63 5.81
N ARG A 143 17.57 -11.44 5.60
CA ARG A 143 18.77 -11.05 4.84
C ARG A 143 18.47 -10.86 3.37
N ILE A 144 17.64 -11.73 2.78
CA ILE A 144 17.22 -11.63 1.38
C ILE A 144 16.47 -10.31 1.17
N VAL A 145 15.49 -9.99 1.98
CA VAL A 145 14.71 -8.75 1.81
C VAL A 145 15.55 -7.52 2.09
N ARG A 146 16.48 -7.59 3.06
CA ARG A 146 17.35 -6.47 3.44
C ARG A 146 18.43 -6.14 2.41
N HIS A 147 19.04 -7.15 1.78
CA HIS A 147 20.22 -6.96 0.92
C HIS A 147 20.03 -7.50 -0.51
N GLY A 148 18.95 -8.27 -0.75
CA GLY A 148 18.71 -8.91 -2.03
C GLY A 148 19.36 -10.30 -2.16
N LEU A 149 19.08 -10.94 -3.30
CA LEU A 149 19.49 -12.32 -3.62
C LEU A 149 19.94 -12.40 -5.08
N LYS A 150 21.01 -13.14 -5.34
CA LYS A 150 21.54 -13.39 -6.68
C LYS A 150 21.97 -14.84 -6.85
N GLY A 151 22.15 -15.22 -8.11
CA GLY A 151 22.64 -16.55 -8.46
C GLY A 151 21.54 -17.60 -8.48
N THR A 152 21.94 -18.85 -8.61
CA THR A 152 21.04 -20.01 -8.64
C THR A 152 20.56 -20.33 -7.23
N VAL A 153 19.25 -20.51 -7.06
CA VAL A 153 18.65 -20.85 -5.76
C VAL A 153 17.69 -22.02 -5.92
N LYS A 154 17.94 -23.09 -5.17
CA LYS A 154 17.02 -24.21 -5.03
C LYS A 154 15.91 -23.80 -4.07
N VAL A 155 14.71 -23.59 -4.61
CA VAL A 155 13.54 -23.07 -3.86
C VAL A 155 12.87 -24.17 -3.06
N ASN A 156 12.69 -25.34 -3.69
CA ASN A 156 12.21 -26.58 -3.07
C ASN A 156 12.76 -27.78 -3.87
N LYS A 157 12.28 -28.98 -3.59
CA LYS A 157 12.74 -30.21 -4.27
C LYS A 157 12.57 -30.18 -5.79
N ASP A 158 11.56 -29.49 -6.30
CA ASP A 158 11.13 -29.51 -7.69
C ASP A 158 11.51 -28.24 -8.47
N VAL A 159 11.75 -27.14 -7.77
CA VAL A 159 11.92 -25.81 -8.38
C VAL A 159 13.28 -25.21 -8.03
N THR A 160 13.99 -24.80 -9.08
CA THR A 160 15.23 -24.02 -8.98
C THR A 160 15.02 -22.68 -9.68
N TRP A 161 15.25 -21.58 -8.98
CA TRP A 161 15.24 -20.23 -9.54
C TRP A 161 16.60 -19.91 -10.17
N ASN A 162 16.59 -19.20 -11.30
CA ASN A 162 17.77 -18.81 -12.05
C ASN A 162 18.75 -20.00 -12.29
N PRO A 163 18.27 -21.11 -12.90
CA PRO A 163 19.10 -22.32 -13.06
C PRO A 163 20.32 -22.10 -13.98
N ALA A 164 20.23 -21.11 -14.88
CA ALA A 164 21.35 -20.73 -15.76
C ALA A 164 22.39 -19.84 -15.07
N ASN A 165 22.15 -19.44 -13.83
CA ASN A 165 22.98 -18.50 -13.08
C ASN A 165 23.20 -17.17 -13.83
N ASP A 166 22.16 -16.67 -14.47
CA ASP A 166 22.20 -15.40 -15.19
C ASP A 166 22.39 -14.24 -14.21
N ALA A 167 23.46 -13.49 -14.37
CA ALA A 167 23.83 -12.39 -13.50
C ALA A 167 22.86 -11.19 -13.60
N SER A 168 22.03 -11.11 -14.65
CA SER A 168 21.02 -10.09 -14.80
C SER A 168 19.75 -10.37 -13.96
N ILE A 169 19.55 -11.62 -13.56
CA ILE A 169 18.41 -12.05 -12.76
C ILE A 169 18.78 -11.95 -11.29
N VAL A 170 18.39 -10.83 -10.67
CA VAL A 170 18.65 -10.56 -9.26
C VAL A 170 17.40 -10.03 -8.57
N MET A 171 17.22 -10.37 -7.31
CA MET A 171 16.31 -9.67 -6.42
C MET A 171 17.12 -8.59 -5.70
N GLY A 172 16.85 -7.32 -5.98
CA GLY A 172 17.46 -6.22 -5.22
C GLY A 172 16.91 -6.12 -3.80
N SER A 173 17.55 -5.29 -2.97
CA SER A 173 17.03 -4.96 -1.64
C SER A 173 15.62 -4.37 -1.76
N GLN A 174 14.70 -4.84 -0.92
CA GLN A 174 13.34 -4.33 -0.83
C GLN A 174 13.10 -3.56 0.49
N TRP A 175 14.12 -3.41 1.30
CA TRP A 175 14.04 -2.82 2.62
C TRP A 175 13.38 -1.43 2.64
N GLU A 176 13.89 -0.51 1.81
CA GLU A 176 13.37 0.85 1.75
C GLU A 176 11.96 0.88 1.15
N ALA A 177 11.71 0.04 0.14
CA ALA A 177 10.41 -0.03 -0.53
C ALA A 177 9.26 -0.46 0.41
N ILE A 178 9.55 -1.35 1.38
CA ILE A 178 8.59 -1.77 2.41
C ILE A 178 8.47 -0.79 3.58
N GLY A 179 9.22 0.31 3.59
CA GLY A 179 9.19 1.34 4.63
C GLY A 179 10.33 1.28 5.65
N GLY A 180 11.38 0.48 5.43
CA GLY A 180 12.65 0.54 6.13
C GLY A 180 12.62 0.29 7.65
N THR A 181 11.63 -0.43 8.17
CA THR A 181 11.50 -0.68 9.60
C THR A 181 11.37 -2.16 9.94
N ASN A 182 11.76 -2.52 11.16
CA ASN A 182 11.66 -3.90 11.64
C ASN A 182 10.22 -4.40 11.70
N GLU A 183 9.29 -3.52 12.05
CA GLU A 183 7.85 -3.79 12.15
C GLU A 183 7.27 -4.15 10.78
N LYS A 184 7.62 -3.37 9.75
CA LYS A 184 7.16 -3.62 8.38
C LYS A 184 7.72 -4.92 7.82
N LEU A 185 9.02 -5.17 8.01
CA LEU A 185 9.63 -6.44 7.58
C LEU A 185 9.04 -7.64 8.32
N ALA A 186 8.82 -7.52 9.62
CA ALA A 186 8.18 -8.56 10.43
C ALA A 186 6.76 -8.87 9.92
N ALA A 187 5.97 -7.83 9.62
CA ALA A 187 4.62 -7.98 9.11
C ALA A 187 4.59 -8.67 7.73
N VAL A 188 5.41 -8.23 6.78
CA VAL A 188 5.52 -8.84 5.44
C VAL A 188 5.92 -10.30 5.55
N LEU A 189 6.95 -10.63 6.33
CA LEU A 189 7.41 -12.01 6.48
C LEU A 189 6.39 -12.87 7.22
N THR A 190 5.66 -12.33 8.19
CA THR A 190 4.56 -13.04 8.85
C THR A 190 3.46 -13.40 7.84
N TYR A 191 3.09 -12.45 6.96
CA TYR A 191 2.13 -12.71 5.91
C TYR A 191 2.62 -13.79 4.95
N VAL A 192 3.82 -13.65 4.38
CA VAL A 192 4.40 -14.61 3.43
C VAL A 192 4.50 -16.01 4.03
N ARG A 193 4.96 -16.11 5.28
CA ARG A 193 5.16 -17.39 5.98
C ARG A 193 3.87 -18.09 6.41
N SER A 194 2.74 -17.38 6.37
CA SER A 194 1.43 -17.93 6.76
C SER A 194 0.38 -17.95 5.65
N SER A 195 0.76 -17.54 4.43
CA SER A 195 -0.14 -17.49 3.26
C SER A 195 0.12 -18.67 2.32
N TRP A 196 -0.83 -18.91 1.42
CA TRP A 196 -0.72 -19.86 0.30
C TRP A 196 -0.32 -21.29 0.71
N GLY A 197 -0.78 -21.73 1.90
CA GLY A 197 -0.45 -23.04 2.43
C GLY A 197 0.92 -23.13 3.13
N ASN A 198 1.65 -22.04 3.25
CA ASN A 198 2.85 -21.98 4.08
C ASN A 198 2.49 -22.10 5.56
N THR A 199 3.36 -22.74 6.34
CA THR A 199 3.14 -23.08 7.75
C THR A 199 4.19 -22.47 8.69
N GLY A 200 4.95 -21.49 8.19
CA GLY A 200 6.01 -20.85 8.96
C GLY A 200 5.45 -20.00 10.10
N ALA A 201 6.16 -19.98 11.22
CA ALA A 201 5.77 -19.18 12.39
C ALA A 201 5.83 -17.67 12.09
N ALA A 202 5.02 -16.91 12.85
CA ALA A 202 5.04 -15.44 12.80
C ALA A 202 6.41 -14.87 13.14
N VAL A 203 6.72 -13.73 12.55
CA VAL A 203 7.98 -13.01 12.74
C VAL A 203 7.71 -11.79 13.59
N THR A 204 8.52 -11.58 14.63
CA THR A 204 8.42 -10.40 15.49
C THR A 204 9.46 -9.34 15.09
N PRO A 205 9.22 -8.04 15.37
CA PRO A 205 10.21 -6.99 15.14
C PRO A 205 11.54 -7.24 15.87
N GLN A 206 11.48 -7.88 17.04
CA GLN A 206 12.69 -8.25 17.78
C GLN A 206 13.51 -9.31 17.03
N MET A 207 12.86 -10.35 16.45
CA MET A 207 13.54 -11.34 15.61
C MET A 207 14.23 -10.69 14.40
N VAL A 208 13.59 -9.65 13.82
CA VAL A 208 14.20 -8.85 12.73
C VAL A 208 15.43 -8.12 13.23
N ALA A 209 15.34 -7.41 14.34
CA ALA A 209 16.46 -6.68 14.93
C ALA A 209 17.65 -7.60 15.22
N ASP A 210 17.42 -8.72 15.89
CA ASP A 210 18.44 -9.70 16.26
C ASP A 210 19.06 -10.36 15.02
N GLY A 211 18.23 -10.74 14.06
CA GLY A 211 18.66 -11.36 12.82
C GLY A 211 19.51 -10.44 11.93
N LEU A 212 19.22 -9.15 11.92
CA LEU A 212 19.96 -8.15 11.15
C LEU A 212 21.19 -7.58 11.88
N ALA A 213 21.26 -7.68 13.21
CA ALA A 213 22.38 -7.17 14.00
C ALA A 213 23.74 -7.72 13.53
N SER A 214 23.78 -8.99 13.12
CA SER A 214 25.00 -9.65 12.67
C SER A 214 25.44 -9.25 11.25
N VAL A 215 24.63 -8.49 10.51
CA VAL A 215 24.88 -8.10 9.11
C VAL A 215 24.77 -6.61 8.87
N LYS A 216 24.76 -5.81 9.95
CA LYS A 216 24.67 -4.36 9.91
C LYS A 216 25.74 -3.67 9.06
N ASP A 217 26.92 -4.27 8.99
CA ASP A 217 28.08 -3.74 8.27
C ASP A 217 28.14 -4.22 6.79
N ARG A 218 27.18 -5.08 6.37
CA ARG A 218 27.09 -5.51 4.96
C ARG A 218 26.51 -4.38 4.12
N SER A 219 27.15 -4.06 3.00
CA SER A 219 26.59 -3.09 2.04
C SER A 219 25.19 -3.48 1.60
N ALA A 220 24.30 -2.50 1.47
CA ALA A 220 22.94 -2.72 1.00
C ALA A 220 22.87 -3.34 -0.42
N GLU A 221 23.92 -3.13 -1.22
CA GLU A 221 24.03 -3.64 -2.60
C GLU A 221 24.72 -5.01 -2.68
N ALA A 222 25.22 -5.52 -1.55
CA ALA A 222 25.86 -6.82 -1.50
C ALA A 222 24.82 -7.96 -1.40
N ASN A 223 24.22 -8.29 -2.55
CA ASN A 223 23.24 -9.37 -2.64
C ASN A 223 23.82 -10.69 -2.14
N TRP A 224 22.99 -11.44 -1.42
CA TRP A 224 23.32 -12.77 -0.93
C TRP A 224 23.31 -13.80 -2.05
N THR A 225 24.13 -14.86 -1.88
CA THR A 225 24.01 -16.10 -2.65
C THR A 225 23.40 -17.20 -1.80
N GLN A 226 22.95 -18.27 -2.44
CA GLN A 226 22.45 -19.45 -1.72
C GLN A 226 23.50 -20.02 -0.77
N GLU A 227 24.72 -20.14 -1.21
CA GLU A 227 25.84 -20.73 -0.45
C GLU A 227 26.11 -19.94 0.82
N GLU A 228 26.13 -18.61 0.73
CA GLU A 228 26.29 -17.74 1.90
C GLU A 228 25.12 -17.90 2.88
N LEU A 229 23.88 -17.94 2.37
CA LEU A 229 22.68 -18.06 3.20
C LEU A 229 22.57 -19.43 3.87
N LEU A 230 23.08 -20.49 3.26
CA LEU A 230 23.11 -21.82 3.88
C LEU A 230 24.05 -21.90 5.08
N GLN A 231 25.08 -21.01 5.16
CA GLN A 231 25.90 -20.85 6.36
C GLN A 231 25.16 -20.23 7.54
N VAL A 232 24.02 -19.54 7.25
CA VAL A 232 23.21 -18.88 8.27
C VAL A 232 22.18 -19.87 8.81
N PRO A 233 22.11 -20.09 10.13
CA PRO A 233 21.04 -20.88 10.74
C PRO A 233 19.67 -20.30 10.37
N ALA A 234 18.75 -21.14 9.91
CA ALA A 234 17.40 -20.71 9.54
C ALA A 234 16.63 -20.15 10.76
N GLY A 235 16.77 -20.80 11.92
CA GLY A 235 16.23 -20.35 13.21
C GLY A 235 17.20 -19.44 13.94
N GLY A 236 16.71 -18.40 14.63
CA GLY A 236 17.49 -17.60 15.57
C GLY A 236 17.65 -18.34 16.89
N ALA A 237 18.82 -18.24 17.51
CA ALA A 237 18.96 -18.58 18.92
C ALA A 237 18.08 -17.62 19.73
N GLY A 238 16.95 -18.05 20.20
CA GLY A 238 16.08 -17.25 21.07
C GLY A 238 14.75 -16.80 20.52
N ALA A 239 14.22 -17.44 19.47
CA ALA A 239 12.80 -17.28 19.21
C ALA A 239 12.03 -18.21 20.18
N PRO A 240 11.40 -17.70 21.26
CA PRO A 240 10.27 -18.39 21.78
C PRO A 240 9.27 -18.43 20.63
N ALA A 241 8.78 -19.60 20.24
CA ALA A 241 7.56 -19.66 19.47
C ALA A 241 6.61 -18.67 20.16
N VAL A 242 6.19 -17.61 19.43
CA VAL A 242 5.07 -16.81 19.92
C VAL A 242 3.95 -17.83 19.95
N ALA A 243 3.69 -18.33 21.13
CA ALA A 243 2.59 -19.24 21.37
C ALA A 243 1.37 -18.49 20.84
N VAL A 244 0.75 -19.03 19.82
CA VAL A 244 -0.66 -18.80 19.52
C VAL A 244 -1.30 -18.62 20.88
N ALA A 245 -1.96 -17.48 21.10
CA ALA A 245 -2.46 -17.04 22.40
C ALA A 245 -2.88 -18.26 23.24
N ALA A 246 -2.08 -18.56 24.24
CA ALA A 246 -2.25 -19.81 24.97
C ALA A 246 -3.69 -19.83 25.43
N THR A 247 -4.41 -20.90 25.15
CA THR A 247 -5.76 -21.04 25.65
C THR A 247 -5.72 -20.85 27.17
N PRO A 248 -6.76 -20.31 27.78
CA PRO A 248 -6.79 -20.11 29.26
C PRO A 248 -6.29 -21.30 30.04
N ASP A 249 -6.50 -22.50 29.53
CA ASP A 249 -6.06 -23.76 30.15
C ASP A 249 -4.55 -24.02 29.96
N GLN A 250 -3.97 -23.61 28.81
CA GLN A 250 -2.53 -23.66 28.61
C GLN A 250 -1.79 -22.62 29.47
N LEU A 251 -2.40 -21.42 29.63
CA LEU A 251 -1.86 -20.39 30.52
C LEU A 251 -1.88 -20.86 31.99
N LYS A 252 -2.96 -21.51 32.43
CA LYS A 252 -3.06 -22.14 33.76
C LYS A 252 -2.02 -23.23 33.95
N ALA A 253 -1.82 -24.09 32.96
CA ALA A 253 -0.84 -25.16 33.04
C ALA A 253 0.60 -24.58 33.11
N GLN A 254 0.91 -23.54 32.35
CA GLN A 254 2.20 -22.85 32.41
C GLN A 254 2.42 -22.14 33.76
N LEU A 255 1.39 -21.49 34.30
CA LEU A 255 1.45 -20.86 35.62
C LEU A 255 1.67 -21.94 36.73
N GLN A 256 1.08 -23.10 36.59
CA GLN A 256 1.24 -24.20 37.53
C GLN A 256 2.65 -24.85 37.49
N ALA A 257 3.27 -24.81 36.31
CA ALA A 257 4.62 -25.34 36.10
C ALA A 257 5.74 -24.42 36.65
N LEU A 258 5.43 -23.15 36.97
CA LEU A 258 6.40 -22.21 37.50
C LEU A 258 6.70 -22.52 39.00
N PRO A 259 7.92 -22.25 39.47
CA PRO A 259 8.26 -22.26 40.87
C PRO A 259 7.34 -21.34 41.69
N ALA A 260 7.03 -21.77 42.94
CA ALA A 260 6.05 -21.09 43.80
C ALA A 260 6.33 -19.58 44.00
N GLU A 261 7.60 -19.18 44.07
CA GLU A 261 8.01 -17.81 44.24
C GLU A 261 7.68 -16.91 43.00
N GLN A 262 7.95 -17.43 41.81
CA GLN A 262 7.66 -16.71 40.56
C GLN A 262 6.13 -16.58 40.32
N ARG A 263 5.38 -17.61 40.71
CA ARG A 263 3.91 -17.60 40.63
C ARG A 263 3.30 -16.53 41.53
N GLN A 264 3.82 -16.39 42.76
CA GLN A 264 3.35 -15.36 43.69
C GLN A 264 3.71 -13.95 43.24
N ALA A 265 4.88 -13.76 42.63
CA ALA A 265 5.29 -12.46 42.07
C ALA A 265 4.36 -11.99 40.94
N ILE A 266 4.01 -12.89 40.01
CA ILE A 266 3.08 -12.62 38.91
C ILE A 266 1.68 -12.28 39.42
N LEU A 267 1.16 -13.06 40.38
CA LEU A 267 -0.16 -12.83 40.97
C LEU A 267 -0.24 -11.51 41.72
N LYS A 268 0.86 -11.07 42.35
CA LYS A 268 0.95 -9.78 43.05
C LYS A 268 0.98 -8.59 42.07
N GLU A 269 1.55 -8.76 40.90
CA GLU A 269 1.55 -7.73 39.85
C GLU A 269 0.16 -7.58 39.20
N LEU A 270 -0.55 -8.68 38.98
CA LEU A 270 -1.90 -8.71 38.38
C LEU A 270 -3.01 -8.21 39.34
N SER A 271 -2.70 -8.06 40.62
CA SER A 271 -3.65 -7.59 41.65
C SER A 271 -3.54 -6.08 41.96
N LYS A 272 -2.67 -5.36 41.22
CA LYS A 272 -2.55 -3.90 41.30
C LYS A 272 -3.38 -3.22 40.19
#